data_b237ea57b2d6573295a8b349b4b1dda2
#
_entry.id   b237ea57b2d6573295a8b349b4b1dda2
#
_cell.length_a   1.000
_cell.length_b   1.000
_cell.length_c   1.000
_cell.angle_alpha   90.00
_cell.angle_beta   90.00
_cell.angle_gamma   90.00
#
_symmetry.space_group_name_H-M   'P 1'
#
loop_
_entity.id
_entity.type
_entity.pdbx_description
1 polymer ?
#
loop_
_entity_poly.entity_id
_entity_poly.type
_entity_poly.pdbx_seq_one_letter_code
_entity_poly.pdbx_strand_id
1 'polypeptide(L)'
;MTTRQRQGAGSQQTAAYRALIEIAEEVVASARKALDDTAAMRGKDPLTALNIKALREEIAHYCDLGTRVIGQARRRVLDGEQVPTSEKIYSIFEPHTDLIKRGKVRTPVEFGHKVFLAESARGLITQYEALKGNPVDEVHVASSLRRHRRVFRRPPALYGADRGFFSENNLAVCTSGGVAMACIPQRGGRKTPQRQAYERSPAFKQGQRFRAGIEGRISVLMRGRGMKRCRTEGAERFALVVGAVVLANNLMIIGELLTKRSRCRRNTTR
;
A
#
# COMPACT_ATOMS: atom_id res chain seq x y z
N MET A 1 -34.93 12.44 -3.74
CA MET A 1 -34.43 13.00 -5.01
C MET A 1 -35.13 12.30 -6.17
N THR A 2 -35.86 13.05 -6.94
CA THR A 2 -36.62 12.53 -8.10
C THR A 2 -35.68 12.20 -9.27
N THR A 3 -36.11 11.30 -10.17
CA THR A 3 -35.36 10.87 -11.38
C THR A 3 -34.91 12.07 -12.24
N ARG A 4 -35.74 13.11 -12.35
CA ARG A 4 -35.41 14.38 -13.04
C ARG A 4 -34.26 15.16 -12.39
N GLN A 5 -34.16 15.18 -11.06
CA GLN A 5 -33.01 15.83 -10.34
C GLN A 5 -31.69 15.07 -10.52
N ARG A 6 -31.75 13.74 -10.65
CA ARG A 6 -30.53 12.93 -10.94
C ARG A 6 -30.06 13.12 -12.39
N GLN A 7 -30.96 13.25 -13.35
CA GLN A 7 -30.61 13.51 -14.75
C GLN A 7 -30.04 14.92 -14.96
N GLY A 8 -30.58 15.95 -14.30
CA GLY A 8 -30.05 17.30 -14.36
C GLY A 8 -28.64 17.43 -13.72
N ALA A 9 -28.41 16.76 -12.60
CA ALA A 9 -27.11 16.73 -11.95
C ALA A 9 -26.05 16.00 -12.82
N GLY A 10 -26.44 14.94 -13.52
CA GLY A 10 -25.56 14.21 -14.43
C GLY A 10 -25.13 15.06 -15.64
N SER A 11 -26.06 15.83 -16.24
CA SER A 11 -25.74 16.68 -17.38
C SER A 11 -24.83 17.86 -17.01
N GLN A 12 -25.03 18.49 -15.85
CA GLN A 12 -24.17 19.56 -15.35
C GLN A 12 -22.76 19.02 -15.03
N GLN A 13 -22.68 17.85 -14.45
CA GLN A 13 -21.41 17.20 -14.16
C GLN A 13 -20.64 16.90 -15.45
N THR A 14 -21.30 16.36 -16.47
CA THR A 14 -20.67 16.06 -17.78
C THR A 14 -20.20 17.33 -18.48
N ALA A 15 -20.98 18.43 -18.43
CA ALA A 15 -20.57 19.72 -18.98
C ALA A 15 -19.33 20.29 -18.26
N ALA A 16 -19.29 20.23 -16.94
CA ALA A 16 -18.13 20.66 -16.16
C ALA A 16 -16.86 19.84 -16.48
N TYR A 17 -16.99 18.51 -16.64
CA TYR A 17 -15.88 17.67 -17.06
C TYR A 17 -15.39 17.98 -18.47
N ARG A 18 -16.30 18.32 -19.42
CA ARG A 18 -15.93 18.71 -20.78
C ARG A 18 -15.07 19.98 -20.75
N ALA A 19 -15.53 21.02 -20.05
CA ALA A 19 -14.77 22.27 -19.90
C ALA A 19 -13.41 22.04 -19.23
N LEU A 20 -13.34 21.18 -18.20
CA LEU A 20 -12.08 20.83 -17.55
C LEU A 20 -11.11 20.10 -18.50
N ILE A 21 -11.62 19.20 -19.34
CA ILE A 21 -10.83 18.47 -20.34
C ILE A 21 -10.27 19.47 -21.37
N GLU A 22 -11.08 20.41 -21.88
CA GLU A 22 -10.65 21.43 -22.83
C GLU A 22 -9.50 22.28 -22.25
N ILE A 23 -9.64 22.78 -21.02
CA ILE A 23 -8.58 23.52 -20.33
C ILE A 23 -7.29 22.67 -20.18
N ALA A 24 -7.44 21.40 -19.79
CA ALA A 24 -6.29 20.51 -19.63
C ALA A 24 -5.59 20.22 -20.96
N GLU A 25 -6.32 20.09 -22.06
CA GLU A 25 -5.77 19.96 -23.42
C GLU A 25 -4.99 21.21 -23.85
N GLU A 26 -5.53 22.41 -23.58
CA GLU A 26 -4.84 23.68 -23.87
C GLU A 26 -3.53 23.79 -23.07
N VAL A 27 -3.52 23.42 -21.79
CA VAL A 27 -2.31 23.42 -20.96
C VAL A 27 -1.26 22.45 -21.49
N VAL A 28 -1.66 21.23 -21.85
CA VAL A 28 -0.73 20.24 -22.43
C VAL A 28 -0.20 20.71 -23.78
N ALA A 29 -1.05 21.30 -24.65
CA ALA A 29 -0.64 21.84 -25.93
C ALA A 29 0.35 23.00 -25.77
N SER A 30 0.10 23.90 -24.82
CA SER A 30 0.99 25.03 -24.51
C SER A 30 2.36 24.55 -24.00
N ALA A 31 2.39 23.52 -23.13
CA ALA A 31 3.61 22.94 -22.62
C ALA A 31 4.41 22.22 -23.73
N ARG A 32 3.74 21.51 -24.64
CA ARG A 32 4.40 20.90 -25.81
C ARG A 32 4.98 21.94 -26.75
N LYS A 33 4.25 23.03 -27.02
CA LYS A 33 4.75 24.14 -27.79
C LYS A 33 6.00 24.74 -27.16
N ALA A 34 6.03 24.96 -25.86
CA ALA A 34 7.22 25.44 -25.15
C ALA A 34 8.41 24.48 -25.28
N LEU A 35 8.19 23.16 -25.31
CA LEU A 35 9.23 22.16 -25.60
C LEU A 35 9.79 22.34 -27.03
N ASP A 36 8.92 22.55 -28.01
CA ASP A 36 9.31 22.75 -29.41
C ASP A 36 10.08 24.07 -29.60
N ASP A 37 9.55 25.16 -29.06
CA ASP A 37 10.17 26.51 -29.11
C ASP A 37 11.56 26.52 -28.45
N THR A 38 11.77 25.70 -27.43
CA THR A 38 13.05 25.56 -26.71
C THR A 38 13.93 24.43 -27.23
N ALA A 39 13.58 23.74 -28.32
CA ALA A 39 14.34 22.61 -28.85
C ALA A 39 15.79 22.92 -29.22
N ALA A 40 16.03 24.11 -29.71
CA ALA A 40 17.36 24.60 -30.11
C ALA A 40 18.17 25.20 -28.95
N MET A 41 17.58 25.38 -27.76
CA MET A 41 18.31 25.95 -26.61
C MET A 41 19.52 25.11 -26.24
N ARG A 42 20.65 25.77 -26.05
CA ARG A 42 21.92 25.15 -25.61
C ARG A 42 22.37 25.84 -24.34
N GLY A 43 22.87 25.07 -23.39
CA GLY A 43 23.50 25.62 -22.18
C GLY A 43 24.84 26.27 -22.51
N LYS A 44 25.16 27.38 -21.84
CA LYS A 44 26.43 28.07 -21.96
C LYS A 44 27.60 27.27 -21.38
N ASP A 45 27.31 26.36 -20.47
CA ASP A 45 28.23 25.46 -19.79
C ASP A 45 27.59 24.09 -19.60
N PRO A 46 28.36 23.03 -19.26
CA PRO A 46 27.84 21.66 -19.12
C PRO A 46 26.73 21.51 -18.08
N LEU A 47 26.78 22.27 -16.97
CA LEU A 47 25.76 22.19 -15.91
C LEU A 47 24.43 22.79 -16.38
N THR A 48 24.48 23.95 -17.03
CA THR A 48 23.30 24.59 -17.64
C THR A 48 22.70 23.72 -18.74
N ALA A 49 23.52 23.07 -19.56
CA ALA A 49 23.03 22.13 -20.57
C ALA A 49 22.32 20.93 -19.96
N LEU A 50 22.87 20.36 -18.88
CA LEU A 50 22.26 19.26 -18.16
C LEU A 50 20.91 19.65 -17.52
N ASN A 51 20.85 20.84 -16.91
CA ASN A 51 19.61 21.35 -16.30
C ASN A 51 18.52 21.60 -17.36
N ILE A 52 18.84 22.17 -18.50
CA ILE A 52 17.90 22.37 -19.61
C ILE A 52 17.36 21.00 -20.06
N LYS A 53 18.24 20.02 -20.25
CA LYS A 53 17.83 18.66 -20.63
C LYS A 53 16.88 18.05 -19.60
N ALA A 54 17.23 18.10 -18.32
CA ALA A 54 16.41 17.54 -17.24
C ALA A 54 15.02 18.18 -17.17
N LEU A 55 14.94 19.52 -17.26
CA LEU A 55 13.66 20.24 -17.27
C LEU A 55 12.80 19.88 -18.48
N ARG A 56 13.41 19.72 -19.66
CA ARG A 56 12.68 19.31 -20.87
C ARG A 56 12.14 17.89 -20.74
N GLU A 57 12.93 16.95 -20.22
CA GLU A 57 12.51 15.57 -19.95
C GLU A 57 11.36 15.55 -18.94
N GLU A 58 11.42 16.37 -17.89
CA GLU A 58 10.36 16.49 -16.89
C GLU A 58 9.06 17.04 -17.48
N ILE A 59 9.11 18.14 -18.26
CA ILE A 59 7.95 18.71 -18.94
C ILE A 59 7.34 17.69 -19.91
N ALA A 60 8.15 17.01 -20.72
CA ALA A 60 7.68 15.99 -21.64
C ALA A 60 6.97 14.85 -20.90
N HIS A 61 7.54 14.39 -19.79
CA HIS A 61 6.95 13.38 -18.93
C HIS A 61 5.55 13.79 -18.41
N TYR A 62 5.40 15.01 -17.90
CA TYR A 62 4.11 15.51 -17.45
C TYR A 62 3.10 15.75 -18.58
N CYS A 63 3.56 16.13 -19.78
CA CYS A 63 2.70 16.20 -20.97
C CYS A 63 2.11 14.82 -21.32
N ASP A 64 2.92 13.78 -21.26
CA ASP A 64 2.46 12.41 -21.56
C ASP A 64 1.50 11.90 -20.49
N LEU A 65 1.79 12.13 -19.22
CA LEU A 65 0.87 11.79 -18.11
C LEU A 65 -0.44 12.57 -18.23
N GLY A 66 -0.38 13.87 -18.50
CA GLY A 66 -1.55 14.73 -18.73
C GLY A 66 -2.43 14.21 -19.85
N THR A 67 -1.83 13.86 -20.98
CA THR A 67 -2.55 13.30 -22.15
C THR A 67 -3.27 11.98 -21.77
N ARG A 68 -2.61 11.11 -21.00
CA ARG A 68 -3.22 9.85 -20.53
C ARG A 68 -4.38 10.10 -19.58
N VAL A 69 -4.27 11.05 -18.64
CA VAL A 69 -5.34 11.43 -17.70
C VAL A 69 -6.52 12.06 -18.43
N ILE A 70 -6.28 12.91 -19.43
CA ILE A 70 -7.30 13.49 -20.30
C ILE A 70 -8.06 12.38 -21.04
N GLY A 71 -7.36 11.45 -21.68
CA GLY A 71 -7.95 10.31 -22.36
C GLY A 71 -8.78 9.42 -21.43
N GLN A 72 -8.28 9.14 -20.23
CA GLN A 72 -8.99 8.41 -19.19
C GLN A 72 -10.28 9.12 -18.75
N ALA A 73 -10.23 10.44 -18.56
CA ALA A 73 -11.40 11.24 -18.18
C ALA A 73 -12.45 11.26 -19.30
N ARG A 74 -12.03 11.41 -20.56
CA ARG A 74 -12.90 11.39 -21.74
C ARG A 74 -13.63 10.06 -21.85
N ARG A 75 -12.89 8.95 -21.91
CA ARG A 75 -13.44 7.59 -21.96
C ARG A 75 -14.43 7.34 -20.83
N ARG A 76 -14.09 7.73 -19.60
CA ARG A 76 -14.92 7.45 -18.41
C ARG A 76 -16.17 8.30 -18.32
N VAL A 77 -16.06 9.61 -18.61
CA VAL A 77 -17.13 10.58 -18.30
C VAL A 77 -17.95 10.95 -19.54
N LEU A 78 -17.31 11.10 -20.70
CA LEU A 78 -17.99 11.47 -21.94
C LEU A 78 -18.51 10.25 -22.68
N ASP A 79 -17.70 9.19 -22.79
CA ASP A 79 -18.04 8.00 -23.55
C ASP A 79 -18.74 6.92 -22.69
N GLY A 80 -18.78 7.10 -21.36
CA GLY A 80 -19.42 6.17 -20.43
C GLY A 80 -18.67 4.84 -20.24
N GLU A 81 -17.43 4.74 -20.72
CA GLU A 81 -16.63 3.53 -20.68
C GLU A 81 -16.21 3.15 -19.26
N GLN A 82 -16.18 1.85 -18.97
CA GLN A 82 -15.58 1.33 -17.73
C GLN A 82 -14.08 1.14 -17.89
N VAL A 83 -13.31 2.22 -17.72
CA VAL A 83 -11.83 2.14 -17.77
C VAL A 83 -11.31 1.19 -16.69
N PRO A 84 -10.49 0.16 -17.05
CA PRO A 84 -9.91 -0.76 -16.09
C PRO A 84 -9.04 -0.05 -15.04
N THR A 85 -9.04 -0.57 -13.80
CA THR A 85 -8.25 0.02 -12.70
C THR A 85 -6.75 0.03 -13.01
N SER A 86 -6.25 -0.98 -13.74
CA SER A 86 -4.85 -1.11 -14.14
C SER A 86 -4.39 -0.04 -15.14
N GLU A 87 -5.32 0.57 -15.89
CA GLU A 87 -5.01 1.63 -16.86
C GLU A 87 -5.09 3.03 -16.25
N LYS A 88 -5.72 3.15 -15.06
CA LYS A 88 -5.97 4.44 -14.42
C LYS A 88 -4.75 5.03 -13.77
N ILE A 89 -4.53 6.31 -14.02
CA ILE A 89 -3.61 7.17 -13.28
C ILE A 89 -4.42 7.91 -12.23
N TYR A 90 -4.07 7.72 -10.95
CA TYR A 90 -4.74 8.37 -9.81
C TYR A 90 -4.01 9.60 -9.29
N SER A 91 -2.74 9.74 -9.64
CA SER A 91 -1.91 10.90 -9.33
C SER A 91 -0.94 11.14 -10.48
N ILE A 92 -0.91 12.36 -10.99
CA ILE A 92 0.02 12.78 -12.04
C ILE A 92 1.45 12.91 -11.50
N PHE A 93 1.59 13.26 -10.20
CA PHE A 93 2.90 13.37 -9.53
C PHE A 93 3.41 12.02 -9.02
N GLU A 94 2.52 11.06 -8.77
CA GLU A 94 2.82 9.71 -8.29
C GLU A 94 2.02 8.68 -9.11
N PRO A 95 2.42 8.44 -10.39
CA PRO A 95 1.63 7.59 -11.30
C PRO A 95 1.47 6.15 -10.84
N HIS A 96 2.34 5.71 -9.93
CA HIS A 96 2.32 4.38 -9.32
C HIS A 96 1.32 4.24 -8.15
N THR A 97 0.60 5.33 -7.81
CA THR A 97 -0.41 5.32 -6.74
C THR A 97 -1.54 4.34 -7.05
N ASP A 98 -1.81 3.45 -6.12
CA ASP A 98 -2.89 2.45 -6.21
C ASP A 98 -4.19 2.96 -5.56
N LEU A 99 -5.31 2.42 -6.04
CA LEU A 99 -6.62 2.60 -5.43
C LEU A 99 -6.89 1.43 -4.47
N ILE A 100 -7.04 1.72 -3.19
CA ILE A 100 -7.27 0.74 -2.13
C ILE A 100 -8.73 0.80 -1.70
N LYS A 101 -9.50 -0.28 -1.98
CA LYS A 101 -10.89 -0.41 -1.51
C LYS A 101 -10.88 -0.88 -0.06
N ARG A 102 -11.42 -0.06 0.85
CA ARG A 102 -11.43 -0.34 2.31
C ARG A 102 -12.71 -0.99 2.81
N GLY A 103 -13.78 -1.00 2.06
CA GLY A 103 -15.08 -1.50 2.50
C GLY A 103 -15.71 -0.74 3.68
N LYS A 104 -15.20 0.46 4.01
CA LYS A 104 -15.74 1.34 5.07
C LYS A 104 -16.75 2.30 4.49
N VAL A 105 -17.85 2.53 5.22
CA VAL A 105 -18.95 3.42 4.77
C VAL A 105 -18.50 4.86 4.57
N ARG A 106 -17.64 5.40 5.46
CA ARG A 106 -17.20 6.81 5.38
C ARG A 106 -16.07 7.07 4.39
N THR A 107 -15.16 6.11 4.21
CA THR A 107 -14.01 6.20 3.30
C THR A 107 -13.88 4.90 2.54
N PRO A 108 -14.71 4.69 1.49
CA PRO A 108 -14.72 3.44 0.75
C PRO A 108 -13.44 3.21 -0.05
N VAL A 109 -12.74 4.29 -0.38
CA VAL A 109 -11.52 4.29 -1.20
C VAL A 109 -10.44 5.13 -0.54
N GLU A 110 -9.23 4.62 -0.54
CA GLU A 110 -8.01 5.34 -0.18
C GLU A 110 -7.01 5.25 -1.34
N PHE A 111 -6.15 6.25 -1.48
CA PHE A 111 -5.07 6.27 -2.48
C PHE A 111 -3.73 6.08 -1.79
N GLY A 112 -2.84 5.29 -2.38
CA GLY A 112 -1.53 5.00 -1.82
C GLY A 112 -1.08 3.58 -2.12
N HIS A 113 -0.20 3.03 -1.26
CA HIS A 113 0.32 1.68 -1.41
C HIS A 113 -0.02 0.81 -0.22
N LYS A 114 -0.35 -0.45 -0.48
CA LYS A 114 -0.37 -1.46 0.56
C LYS A 114 1.05 -1.82 0.97
N VAL A 115 1.25 -1.99 2.27
CA VAL A 115 2.49 -2.54 2.83
C VAL A 115 2.15 -3.80 3.60
N PHE A 116 2.78 -4.92 3.21
CA PHE A 116 2.73 -6.14 3.99
C PHE A 116 3.71 -6.04 5.16
N LEU A 117 3.27 -6.42 6.36
CA LEU A 117 4.06 -6.44 7.57
C LEU A 117 3.86 -7.75 8.33
N ALA A 118 4.94 -8.34 8.83
CA ALA A 118 4.87 -9.45 9.79
C ALA A 118 5.65 -9.09 11.06
N GLU A 119 5.05 -9.33 12.22
CA GLU A 119 5.58 -9.00 13.54
C GLU A 119 5.85 -10.26 14.35
N SER A 120 6.93 -10.28 15.10
CA SER A 120 7.24 -11.33 16.07
C SER A 120 6.56 -11.07 17.42
N ALA A 121 6.50 -12.10 18.28
CA ALA A 121 5.98 -11.99 19.65
C ALA A 121 6.68 -10.92 20.52
N ARG A 122 7.86 -10.47 20.12
CA ARG A 122 8.61 -9.39 20.82
C ARG A 122 8.39 -8.02 20.21
N GLY A 123 7.46 -7.87 19.25
CA GLY A 123 7.14 -6.61 18.61
C GLY A 123 8.08 -6.20 17.48
N LEU A 124 9.08 -7.04 17.13
CA LEU A 124 9.97 -6.77 16.01
C LEU A 124 9.27 -7.06 14.69
N ILE A 125 9.39 -6.17 13.74
CA ILE A 125 8.92 -6.40 12.37
C ILE A 125 9.95 -7.27 11.68
N THR A 126 9.56 -8.50 11.35
CA THR A 126 10.43 -9.53 10.76
C THR A 126 10.36 -9.57 9.25
N GLN A 127 9.30 -9.03 8.68
CA GLN A 127 9.10 -8.91 7.23
C GLN A 127 8.36 -7.63 6.91
N TYR A 128 8.74 -6.99 5.82
CA TYR A 128 8.00 -5.91 5.21
C TYR A 128 8.12 -5.98 3.68
N GLU A 129 7.12 -5.46 2.99
CA GLU A 129 7.09 -5.37 1.54
C GLU A 129 6.14 -4.27 1.10
N ALA A 130 6.62 -3.31 0.32
CA ALA A 130 5.77 -2.38 -0.40
C ALA A 130 5.16 -3.12 -1.60
N LEU A 131 3.85 -3.31 -1.59
CA LEU A 131 3.17 -4.11 -2.59
C LEU A 131 2.90 -3.28 -3.83
N LYS A 132 3.01 -3.91 -5.01
CA LYS A 132 2.63 -3.31 -6.29
C LYS A 132 1.19 -3.70 -6.61
N GLY A 133 0.41 -2.73 -7.05
CA GLY A 133 -1.01 -2.91 -7.25
C GLY A 133 -1.75 -3.06 -5.90
N ASN A 134 -2.92 -3.61 -5.93
CA ASN A 134 -3.70 -3.87 -4.72
C ASN A 134 -4.01 -5.37 -4.60
N PRO A 135 -2.98 -6.24 -4.41
CA PRO A 135 -3.18 -7.67 -4.33
C PRO A 135 -4.07 -8.04 -3.15
N VAL A 136 -4.79 -9.16 -3.27
CA VAL A 136 -5.56 -9.72 -2.16
C VAL A 136 -4.61 -10.27 -1.10
N ASP A 137 -5.01 -10.17 0.17
CA ASP A 137 -4.11 -10.49 1.29
C ASP A 137 -3.73 -11.98 1.33
N GLU A 138 -4.61 -12.86 0.83
CA GLU A 138 -4.42 -14.33 0.84
C GLU A 138 -3.19 -14.79 0.05
N VAL A 139 -2.73 -14.06 -0.97
CA VAL A 139 -1.57 -14.46 -1.78
C VAL A 139 -0.24 -14.37 -1.03
N HIS A 140 -0.22 -13.69 0.12
CA HIS A 140 1.01 -13.41 0.87
C HIS A 140 1.39 -14.50 1.88
N VAL A 141 0.49 -15.45 2.23
CA VAL A 141 0.74 -16.45 3.28
C VAL A 141 1.93 -17.35 2.94
N ALA A 142 1.90 -17.96 1.75
CA ALA A 142 2.96 -18.88 1.32
C ALA A 142 4.33 -18.18 1.20
N SER A 143 4.37 -16.96 0.65
CA SER A 143 5.61 -16.18 0.52
C SER A 143 6.15 -15.75 1.89
N SER A 144 5.27 -15.37 2.82
CA SER A 144 5.63 -15.01 4.18
C SER A 144 6.25 -16.19 4.94
N LEU A 145 5.65 -17.38 4.86
CA LEU A 145 6.20 -18.60 5.48
C LEU A 145 7.56 -18.98 4.91
N ARG A 146 7.76 -18.88 3.59
CA ARG A 146 9.07 -19.12 2.97
C ARG A 146 10.12 -18.13 3.48
N ARG A 147 9.78 -16.83 3.57
CA ARG A 147 10.66 -15.79 4.13
C ARG A 147 11.00 -16.05 5.58
N HIS A 148 10.01 -16.41 6.39
CA HIS A 148 10.22 -16.77 7.80
C HIS A 148 11.21 -17.94 7.93
N ARG A 149 11.00 -19.04 7.18
CA ARG A 149 11.90 -20.19 7.20
C ARG A 149 13.32 -19.84 6.77
N ARG A 150 13.47 -18.98 5.76
CA ARG A 150 14.81 -18.54 5.30
C ARG A 150 15.58 -17.80 6.41
N VAL A 151 14.91 -16.95 7.19
CA VAL A 151 15.51 -16.14 8.25
C VAL A 151 15.73 -16.96 9.52
N PHE A 152 14.70 -17.67 9.99
CA PHE A 152 14.71 -18.32 11.30
C PHE A 152 15.05 -19.81 11.26
N ARG A 153 15.20 -20.40 10.08
CA ARG A 153 15.52 -21.83 9.84
C ARG A 153 14.52 -22.82 10.46
N ARG A 154 13.36 -22.35 10.86
CA ARG A 154 12.26 -23.12 11.43
C ARG A 154 10.91 -22.49 11.07
N PRO A 155 9.80 -23.26 11.07
CA PRO A 155 8.48 -22.69 10.93
C PRO A 155 8.10 -21.84 12.16
N PRO A 156 7.18 -20.87 12.03
CA PRO A 156 6.62 -20.19 13.19
C PRO A 156 5.71 -21.15 13.98
N ALA A 157 5.76 -21.09 15.30
CA ALA A 157 4.84 -21.86 16.14
C ALA A 157 3.40 -21.39 15.95
N LEU A 158 3.19 -20.08 15.78
CA LEU A 158 1.88 -19.47 15.53
C LEU A 158 1.98 -18.54 14.29
N TYR A 159 1.01 -18.69 13.40
CA TYR A 159 0.77 -17.76 12.29
C TYR A 159 -0.61 -17.10 12.48
N GLY A 160 -0.62 -15.87 12.97
CA GLY A 160 -1.82 -15.08 13.19
C GLY A 160 -2.03 -14.08 12.06
N ALA A 161 -3.18 -14.11 11.41
CA ALA A 161 -3.56 -13.13 10.39
C ALA A 161 -5.05 -12.82 10.46
N ASP A 162 -5.49 -11.77 9.75
CA ASP A 162 -6.89 -11.43 9.67
C ASP A 162 -7.64 -12.32 8.65
N ARG A 163 -8.97 -12.12 8.56
CA ARG A 163 -9.79 -12.91 7.65
C ARG A 163 -9.51 -12.68 6.17
N GLY A 164 -8.81 -11.61 5.81
CA GLY A 164 -8.41 -11.32 4.43
C GLY A 164 -7.37 -12.32 3.90
N PHE A 165 -6.63 -12.96 4.81
CA PHE A 165 -5.64 -13.99 4.49
C PHE A 165 -6.21 -15.40 4.41
N PHE A 166 -7.52 -15.57 4.68
CA PHE A 166 -8.14 -16.88 4.72
C PHE A 166 -8.36 -17.47 3.33
N SER A 167 -7.84 -18.67 3.11
CA SER A 167 -8.31 -19.66 2.14
C SER A 167 -8.00 -21.05 2.69
N GLU A 168 -8.72 -22.07 2.22
CA GLU A 168 -8.44 -23.47 2.61
C GLU A 168 -7.02 -23.87 2.18
N ASN A 169 -6.59 -23.39 1.01
CA ASN A 169 -5.21 -23.58 0.53
C ASN A 169 -4.19 -22.99 1.51
N ASN A 170 -4.43 -21.80 2.05
CA ASN A 170 -3.52 -21.17 3.01
C ASN A 170 -3.46 -21.93 4.34
N LEU A 171 -4.55 -22.51 4.79
CA LEU A 171 -4.54 -23.39 5.95
C LEU A 171 -3.71 -24.66 5.67
N ALA A 172 -3.87 -25.27 4.50
CA ALA A 172 -3.07 -26.42 4.07
C ALA A 172 -1.58 -26.06 3.97
N VAL A 173 -1.25 -24.89 3.41
CA VAL A 173 0.13 -24.37 3.34
C VAL A 173 0.73 -24.14 4.73
N CYS A 174 -0.04 -23.64 5.69
CA CYS A 174 0.42 -23.51 7.07
C CYS A 174 0.71 -24.89 7.69
N THR A 175 -0.19 -25.84 7.54
CA THR A 175 -0.07 -27.19 8.10
C THR A 175 1.12 -27.94 7.49
N SER A 176 1.21 -28.00 6.15
CA SER A 176 2.34 -28.64 5.44
C SER A 176 3.66 -27.93 5.69
N GLY A 177 3.61 -26.61 5.95
CA GLY A 177 4.73 -25.78 6.36
C GLY A 177 5.19 -26.01 7.80
N GLY A 178 4.55 -26.88 8.59
CA GLY A 178 4.92 -27.16 9.98
C GLY A 178 4.54 -26.06 10.98
N VAL A 179 3.59 -25.20 10.64
CA VAL A 179 3.02 -24.21 11.57
C VAL A 179 2.15 -24.94 12.58
N ALA A 180 2.49 -24.88 13.87
CA ALA A 180 1.73 -25.59 14.89
C ALA A 180 0.31 -25.00 15.08
N MET A 181 0.14 -23.69 14.87
CA MET A 181 -1.16 -23.02 15.05
C MET A 181 -1.38 -21.93 13.99
N ALA A 182 -2.32 -22.16 13.08
CA ALA A 182 -2.75 -21.19 12.06
C ALA A 182 -4.01 -20.43 12.52
N CYS A 183 -3.83 -19.27 13.13
CA CYS A 183 -4.90 -18.43 13.63
C CYS A 183 -5.41 -17.43 12.57
N ILE A 184 -6.01 -17.93 11.48
CA ILE A 184 -6.62 -17.15 10.40
C ILE A 184 -8.14 -17.40 10.46
N PRO A 185 -9.00 -16.39 10.80
CA PRO A 185 -10.44 -16.60 10.89
C PRO A 185 -11.05 -16.88 9.52
N GLN A 186 -11.99 -17.83 9.44
CA GLN A 186 -12.67 -18.13 8.19
C GLN A 186 -13.43 -16.92 7.65
N ARG A 187 -13.28 -16.69 6.35
CA ARG A 187 -13.98 -15.64 5.60
C ARG A 187 -15.10 -16.24 4.77
N GLY A 188 -16.36 -15.82 5.06
CA GLY A 188 -17.53 -16.28 4.31
C GLY A 188 -17.88 -17.75 4.55
N GLY A 189 -18.93 -18.22 3.89
CA GLY A 189 -19.39 -19.59 3.95
C GLY A 189 -19.86 -20.06 5.33
N ARG A 190 -20.49 -21.27 5.37
CA ARG A 190 -20.88 -21.92 6.61
C ARG A 190 -19.68 -22.66 7.19
N LYS A 191 -19.31 -22.35 8.43
CA LYS A 191 -18.23 -23.05 9.13
C LYS A 191 -18.66 -24.47 9.46
N THR A 192 -17.75 -25.43 9.27
CA THR A 192 -17.93 -26.79 9.81
C THR A 192 -17.96 -26.77 11.34
N PRO A 193 -18.59 -27.75 12.02
CA PRO A 193 -18.58 -27.82 13.47
C PRO A 193 -17.16 -27.84 14.06
N GLN A 194 -16.22 -28.55 13.42
CA GLN A 194 -14.83 -28.60 13.83
C GLN A 194 -14.15 -27.24 13.72
N ARG A 195 -14.37 -26.54 12.60
CA ARG A 195 -13.82 -25.19 12.40
C ARG A 195 -14.37 -24.20 13.41
N GLN A 196 -15.67 -24.29 13.70
CA GLN A 196 -16.31 -23.46 14.71
C GLN A 196 -15.74 -23.73 16.11
N ALA A 197 -15.55 -25.00 16.49
CA ALA A 197 -14.94 -25.39 17.76
C ALA A 197 -13.50 -24.86 17.86
N TYR A 198 -12.70 -25.00 16.77
CA TYR A 198 -11.32 -24.50 16.71
C TYR A 198 -11.27 -22.99 16.91
N GLU A 199 -12.07 -22.21 16.20
CA GLU A 199 -12.08 -20.75 16.33
C GLU A 199 -12.62 -20.24 17.68
N ARG A 200 -13.41 -21.06 18.39
CA ARG A 200 -13.87 -20.77 19.76
C ARG A 200 -12.84 -21.14 20.82
N SER A 201 -11.83 -21.92 20.48
CA SER A 201 -10.83 -22.40 21.44
C SER A 201 -10.06 -21.26 22.11
N PRO A 202 -9.63 -21.41 23.36
CA PRO A 202 -8.79 -20.42 24.04
C PRO A 202 -7.49 -20.12 23.29
N ALA A 203 -6.89 -21.15 22.70
CA ALA A 203 -5.65 -21.03 21.93
C ALA A 203 -5.82 -20.15 20.68
N PHE A 204 -6.89 -20.39 19.90
CA PHE A 204 -7.19 -19.56 18.73
C PHE A 204 -7.47 -18.10 19.13
N LYS A 205 -8.25 -17.89 20.19
CA LYS A 205 -8.54 -16.54 20.71
C LYS A 205 -7.26 -15.83 21.18
N GLN A 206 -6.35 -16.54 21.81
CA GLN A 206 -5.03 -15.99 22.19
C GLN A 206 -4.21 -15.61 20.96
N GLY A 207 -4.17 -16.46 19.93
CA GLY A 207 -3.52 -16.15 18.66
C GLY A 207 -4.11 -14.91 17.96
N GLN A 208 -5.44 -14.73 18.03
CA GLN A 208 -6.09 -13.54 17.48
C GLN A 208 -5.81 -12.26 18.32
N ARG A 209 -5.67 -12.37 19.63
CA ARG A 209 -5.23 -11.25 20.48
C ARG A 209 -3.79 -10.86 20.13
N PHE A 210 -2.90 -11.84 19.94
CA PHE A 210 -1.54 -11.59 19.47
C PHE A 210 -1.54 -10.86 18.11
N ARG A 211 -2.32 -11.34 17.15
CA ARG A 211 -2.50 -10.69 15.85
C ARG A 211 -3.00 -9.25 15.99
N ALA A 212 -3.95 -8.98 16.88
CA ALA A 212 -4.47 -7.63 17.09
C ALA A 212 -3.39 -6.62 17.53
N GLY A 213 -2.31 -7.08 18.14
CA GLY A 213 -1.15 -6.26 18.51
C GLY A 213 -0.50 -5.54 17.33
N ILE A 214 -0.56 -6.12 16.11
CA ILE A 214 0.02 -5.48 14.92
C ILE A 214 -0.68 -4.16 14.55
N GLU A 215 -1.95 -3.99 14.90
CA GLU A 215 -2.67 -2.73 14.66
C GLU A 215 -2.07 -1.59 15.49
N GLY A 216 -1.68 -1.87 16.73
CA GLY A 216 -0.92 -0.95 17.55
C GLY A 216 0.45 -0.63 16.95
N ARG A 217 1.13 -1.64 16.41
CA ARG A 217 2.41 -1.46 15.73
C ARG A 217 2.28 -0.59 14.48
N ILE A 218 1.29 -0.86 13.63
CA ILE A 218 0.98 -0.03 12.46
C ILE A 218 0.72 1.42 12.89
N SER A 219 -0.03 1.63 13.96
CA SER A 219 -0.26 2.98 14.51
C SER A 219 1.04 3.68 14.91
N VAL A 220 1.98 2.97 15.54
CA VAL A 220 3.32 3.50 15.89
C VAL A 220 4.11 3.85 14.65
N LEU A 221 4.14 2.99 13.63
CA LEU A 221 4.84 3.26 12.37
C LEU A 221 4.26 4.49 11.67
N MET A 222 2.93 4.58 11.62
CA MET A 222 2.23 5.68 10.93
C MET A 222 2.41 7.03 11.65
N ARG A 223 2.23 7.07 12.98
CA ARG A 223 2.23 8.31 13.76
C ARG A 223 3.60 8.66 14.34
N GLY A 224 4.31 7.66 14.86
CA GLY A 224 5.57 7.87 15.60
C GLY A 224 6.82 7.71 14.75
N ARG A 225 6.74 7.11 13.56
CA ARG A 225 7.90 6.84 12.69
C ARG A 225 7.78 7.44 11.30
N GLY A 226 6.78 8.30 11.06
CA GLY A 226 6.64 9.04 9.81
C GLY A 226 6.10 8.26 8.61
N MET A 227 5.63 7.02 8.79
CA MET A 227 5.12 6.20 7.67
C MET A 227 3.79 6.71 7.10
N LYS A 228 3.08 7.59 7.80
CA LYS A 228 1.77 8.11 7.36
C LYS A 228 1.86 8.90 6.06
N ARG A 229 2.97 9.59 5.81
CA ARG A 229 3.19 10.43 4.63
C ARG A 229 4.61 10.24 4.13
N CYS A 230 4.75 9.65 2.95
CA CYS A 230 6.01 9.63 2.24
C CYS A 230 6.32 11.02 1.71
N ARG A 231 7.55 11.49 1.89
CA ARG A 231 8.02 12.79 1.41
C ARG A 231 8.96 12.66 0.22
N THR A 232 9.16 11.45 -0.27
CA THR A 232 9.98 11.14 -1.44
C THR A 232 9.10 10.67 -2.56
N GLU A 233 9.46 10.99 -3.79
CA GLU A 233 8.73 10.59 -4.99
C GLU A 233 9.24 9.26 -5.53
N GLY A 234 8.33 8.51 -6.14
CA GLY A 234 8.63 7.25 -6.83
C GLY A 234 8.53 5.99 -5.97
N ALA A 235 8.10 4.90 -6.59
CA ALA A 235 7.84 3.62 -5.93
C ALA A 235 9.07 3.02 -5.23
N GLU A 236 10.26 3.16 -5.83
CA GLU A 236 11.50 2.63 -5.24
C GLU A 236 11.87 3.39 -3.96
N ARG A 237 11.80 4.72 -4.01
CA ARG A 237 12.07 5.55 -2.84
C ARG A 237 11.02 5.32 -1.73
N PHE A 238 9.75 5.12 -2.11
CA PHE A 238 8.73 4.70 -1.16
C PHE A 238 9.12 3.41 -0.43
N ALA A 239 9.56 2.38 -1.16
CA ALA A 239 10.00 1.12 -0.56
C ALA A 239 11.21 1.30 0.39
N LEU A 240 12.16 2.18 0.04
CA LEU A 240 13.29 2.54 0.90
C LEU A 240 12.84 3.24 2.18
N VAL A 241 11.89 4.18 2.08
CA VAL A 241 11.31 4.88 3.25
C VAL A 241 10.62 3.88 4.18
N VAL A 242 9.83 2.95 3.64
CA VAL A 242 9.21 1.87 4.44
C VAL A 242 10.28 1.06 5.17
N GLY A 243 11.36 0.68 4.48
CA GLY A 243 12.49 -0.04 5.07
C GLY A 243 13.18 0.73 6.20
N ALA A 244 13.45 2.02 6.00
CA ALA A 244 14.04 2.88 7.00
C ALA A 244 13.15 3.03 8.25
N VAL A 245 11.84 3.18 8.07
CA VAL A 245 10.86 3.24 9.16
C VAL A 245 10.83 1.95 9.96
N VAL A 246 10.85 0.80 9.28
CA VAL A 246 10.90 -0.53 9.93
C VAL A 246 12.21 -0.70 10.71
N LEU A 247 13.34 -0.33 10.13
CA LEU A 247 14.64 -0.38 10.78
C LEU A 247 14.67 0.47 12.06
N ALA A 248 14.24 1.73 11.96
CA ALA A 248 14.17 2.64 13.11
C ALA A 248 13.28 2.08 14.23
N ASN A 249 12.10 1.54 13.87
CA ASN A 249 11.20 0.89 14.83
C ASN A 249 11.89 -0.30 15.53
N ASN A 250 12.54 -1.18 14.76
CA ASN A 250 13.20 -2.36 15.31
C ASN A 250 14.39 -1.99 16.21
N LEU A 251 15.19 -1.00 15.85
CA LEU A 251 16.30 -0.51 16.68
C LEU A 251 15.79 0.01 18.03
N MET A 252 14.68 0.76 18.06
CA MET A 252 14.09 1.23 19.31
C MET A 252 13.59 0.08 20.19
N ILE A 253 12.93 -0.91 19.60
CA ILE A 253 12.46 -2.09 20.35
C ILE A 253 13.64 -2.89 20.90
N ILE A 254 14.70 -3.07 20.12
CA ILE A 254 15.94 -3.74 20.59
C ILE A 254 16.53 -2.99 21.77
N GLY A 255 16.63 -1.65 21.69
CA GLY A 255 17.10 -0.82 22.80
C GLY A 255 16.27 -0.99 24.07
N GLU A 256 14.93 -0.99 23.95
CA GLU A 256 14.04 -1.25 25.09
C GLU A 256 14.23 -2.65 25.69
N LEU A 257 14.36 -3.68 24.86
CA LEU A 257 14.57 -5.06 25.30
C LEU A 257 15.90 -5.22 26.03
N LEU A 258 16.97 -4.60 25.54
CA LEU A 258 18.30 -4.61 26.18
C LEU A 258 18.27 -3.88 27.53
N THR A 259 17.61 -2.73 27.60
CA THR A 259 17.48 -1.95 28.84
C THR A 259 16.68 -2.73 29.90
N LYS A 260 15.57 -3.37 29.52
CA LYS A 260 14.79 -4.21 30.43
C LYS A 260 15.61 -5.39 30.94
N ARG A 261 16.39 -6.05 30.08
CA ARG A 261 17.27 -7.16 30.47
C ARG A 261 18.36 -6.71 31.46
N SER A 262 18.94 -5.54 31.25
CA SER A 262 19.95 -4.97 32.14
C SER A 262 19.39 -4.60 33.51
N ARG A 263 18.18 -4.08 33.57
CA ARG A 263 17.47 -3.79 34.83
C ARG A 263 17.13 -5.07 35.60
N CYS A 264 16.66 -6.11 34.93
CA CYS A 264 16.31 -7.38 35.54
C CYS A 264 17.56 -8.04 36.17
N ARG A 265 18.70 -8.04 35.47
CA ARG A 265 19.98 -8.58 36.00
C ARG A 265 20.44 -7.84 37.25
N ARG A 266 20.33 -6.51 37.31
CA ARG A 266 20.71 -5.70 38.47
C ARG A 266 19.84 -5.97 39.70
N ASN A 267 18.58 -6.33 39.51
CA ASN A 267 17.68 -6.65 40.61
C ASN A 267 17.82 -8.09 41.13
N THR A 268 18.43 -8.99 40.36
CA THR A 268 18.68 -10.38 40.75
C THR A 268 20.03 -10.55 41.49
N THR A 269 20.89 -9.53 41.45
CA THR A 269 22.22 -9.50 42.10
C THR A 269 22.24 -8.64 43.39
N ARG A 270 21.08 -8.23 43.84
CA ARG A 270 20.83 -7.65 45.18
C ARG A 270 19.97 -8.61 45.99
#